data_973f0167376632da1f49822a6f708d88
#
_entry.id   973f0167376632da1f49822a6f708d88
#
_cell.length_a   1.000
_cell.length_b   1.000
_cell.length_c   1.000
_cell.angle_alpha   90.00
_cell.angle_beta   90.00
_cell.angle_gamma   90.00
#
_symmetry.space_group_name_H-M   'P 1'
#
loop_
_entity.id
_entity.type
_entity.pdbx_description
1 polymer ?
#
loop_
_entity_poly.entity_id
_entity_poly.type
_entity_poly.pdbx_seq_one_letter_code
_entity_poly.pdbx_strand_id
1 'polypeptide(L)'
;MDLRIERARESAVETGRIERFYRHGWHSWSPSGWVDPNEPVVPIRDEGRRLGHEDPEHAFASRVGGSCVGVARCADGAYVLLGALTPGARVEPDEATLRGVSEAGEIDWLVARGAMNEVFDAYVNALTSRLGRRGRGRMRVWCSWYSYCEDITEEAIE
;
A
#
# COMPACT_ATOMS: atom_id res chain seq x y z
N MET A 1 17.40 -12.13 -0.12
CA MET A 1 16.54 -11.06 0.43
C MET A 1 17.26 -10.40 1.60
N ASP A 2 17.33 -9.07 1.59
CA ASP A 2 17.79 -8.28 2.74
C ASP A 2 16.54 -7.79 3.49
N LEU A 3 16.52 -7.96 4.83
CA LEU A 3 15.36 -7.69 5.68
C LEU A 3 15.82 -7.08 7.00
N ARG A 4 15.22 -5.95 7.39
CA ARG A 4 15.41 -5.36 8.71
C ARG A 4 14.14 -4.72 9.24
N ILE A 5 14.06 -4.59 10.55
CA ILE A 5 13.05 -3.79 11.25
C ILE A 5 13.78 -2.68 11.98
N GLU A 6 13.31 -1.46 11.84
CA GLU A 6 13.84 -0.28 12.53
C GLU A 6 12.73 0.50 13.20
N ARG A 7 13.01 1.13 14.34
CA ARG A 7 12.06 1.94 15.09
C ARG A 7 12.37 3.41 14.91
N ALA A 8 11.43 4.14 14.32
CA ALA A 8 11.59 5.56 14.04
C ALA A 8 10.22 6.23 13.80
N ARG A 9 10.17 7.56 13.92
CA ARG A 9 9.04 8.35 13.43
C ARG A 9 9.06 8.51 11.91
N GLU A 10 10.26 8.65 11.36
CA GLU A 10 10.51 8.78 9.94
C GLU A 10 11.54 7.72 9.54
N SER A 11 11.33 7.09 8.42
CA SER A 11 12.24 6.11 7.84
C SER A 11 12.51 6.46 6.37
N ALA A 12 13.73 6.24 5.93
CA ALA A 12 14.10 6.39 4.54
C ALA A 12 14.99 5.23 4.10
N VAL A 13 14.73 4.71 2.91
CA VAL A 13 15.49 3.60 2.35
C VAL A 13 15.92 3.90 0.92
N GLU A 14 17.21 3.73 0.66
CA GLU A 14 17.79 3.87 -0.68
C GLU A 14 17.27 2.76 -1.61
N THR A 15 16.76 3.17 -2.75
CA THR A 15 16.23 2.26 -3.77
C THR A 15 17.09 2.24 -5.03
N GLY A 16 17.83 3.31 -5.30
CA GLY A 16 18.28 3.66 -6.63
C GLY A 16 17.08 4.13 -7.48
N ARG A 17 17.28 4.28 -8.78
CA ARG A 17 16.22 4.79 -9.67
C ARG A 17 14.99 3.91 -9.60
N ILE A 18 13.85 4.54 -9.27
CA ILE A 18 12.54 3.90 -9.19
C ILE A 18 11.88 3.93 -10.58
N GLU A 19 11.51 2.75 -11.11
CA GLU A 19 10.78 2.62 -12.38
C GLU A 19 9.27 2.58 -12.17
N ARG A 20 8.81 1.93 -11.10
CA ARG A 20 7.40 1.82 -10.73
C ARG A 20 7.28 1.84 -9.21
N PHE A 21 6.18 2.39 -8.74
CA PHE A 21 5.85 2.43 -7.33
C PHE A 21 4.53 1.71 -7.08
N TYR A 22 4.52 0.72 -6.18
CA TYR A 22 3.28 0.16 -5.67
C TYR A 22 2.81 1.00 -4.50
N ARG A 23 1.67 1.62 -4.67
CA ARG A 23 0.97 2.30 -3.58
C ARG A 23 -0.12 1.40 -3.01
N HIS A 24 -0.31 1.49 -1.71
CA HIS A 24 -1.47 0.96 -1.02
C HIS A 24 -2.42 2.11 -0.73
N GLY A 25 -3.66 2.04 -1.21
CA GLY A 25 -4.67 3.06 -0.98
C GLY A 25 -5.08 3.13 0.50
N TRP A 26 -5.66 4.26 0.89
CA TRP A 26 -6.09 4.51 2.27
C TRP A 26 -7.18 3.52 2.74
N HIS A 27 -8.07 3.17 1.83
CA HIS A 27 -9.16 2.21 2.05
C HIS A 27 -9.57 1.57 0.72
N SER A 28 -10.60 0.72 0.73
CA SER A 28 -11.03 -0.08 -0.43
C SER A 28 -11.42 0.72 -1.69
N TRP A 29 -11.74 2.01 -1.55
CA TRP A 29 -12.08 2.89 -2.67
C TRP A 29 -10.90 3.74 -3.16
N SER A 30 -9.81 3.77 -2.42
CA SER A 30 -8.58 4.43 -2.86
C SER A 30 -7.81 3.55 -3.83
N PRO A 31 -7.26 4.10 -4.93
CA PRO A 31 -6.49 3.31 -5.87
C PRO A 31 -5.30 2.62 -5.20
N SER A 32 -5.21 1.30 -5.35
CA SER A 32 -4.06 0.50 -4.94
C SER A 32 -3.48 -0.20 -6.17
N GLY A 33 -2.17 -0.20 -6.31
CA GLY A 33 -1.51 -0.84 -7.44
C GLY A 33 -0.21 -0.18 -7.86
N TRP A 34 0.32 -0.61 -8.99
CA TRP A 34 1.54 -0.10 -9.58
C TRP A 34 1.29 1.16 -10.37
N VAL A 35 1.95 2.25 -10.01
CA VAL A 35 1.83 3.56 -10.66
C VAL A 35 3.20 4.05 -11.13
N ASP A 36 3.22 5.05 -12.00
CA ASP A 36 4.42 5.81 -12.31
C ASP A 36 4.74 6.73 -11.13
N PRO A 37 5.97 6.73 -10.59
CA PRO A 37 6.32 7.60 -9.45
C PRO A 37 6.32 9.09 -9.79
N ASN A 38 6.32 9.45 -11.08
CA ASN A 38 6.37 10.84 -11.55
C ASN A 38 5.00 11.37 -12.02
N GLU A 39 3.98 10.50 -12.06
CA GLU A 39 2.64 10.88 -12.49
C GLU A 39 1.68 10.98 -11.31
N PRO A 40 0.79 11.98 -11.29
CA PRO A 40 -0.22 12.09 -10.24
C PRO A 40 -1.17 10.89 -10.30
N VAL A 41 -1.60 10.41 -9.16
CA VAL A 41 -2.62 9.36 -9.08
C VAL A 41 -3.97 9.92 -9.49
N VAL A 42 -4.55 9.33 -10.52
CA VAL A 42 -5.90 9.70 -10.95
C VAL A 42 -6.92 9.13 -9.97
N PRO A 43 -7.75 9.94 -9.33
CA PRO A 43 -8.79 9.45 -8.44
C PRO A 43 -9.86 8.68 -9.21
N ILE A 44 -10.53 7.76 -8.55
CA ILE A 44 -11.60 6.94 -9.14
C ILE A 44 -12.82 7.81 -9.51
N ARG A 45 -13.00 8.93 -8.82
CA ARG A 45 -14.17 9.82 -8.99
C ARG A 45 -13.75 11.27 -9.13
N ASP A 46 -14.60 12.03 -9.83
CA ASP A 46 -14.48 13.49 -9.95
C ASP A 46 -14.53 14.15 -8.58
N GLU A 47 -13.94 15.36 -8.50
CA GLU A 47 -13.85 16.14 -7.26
C GLU A 47 -15.21 16.34 -6.59
N GLY A 48 -16.27 16.59 -7.36
CA GLY A 48 -17.65 16.75 -6.87
C GLY A 48 -18.33 15.46 -6.38
N ARG A 49 -17.72 14.30 -6.58
CA ARG A 49 -18.24 12.98 -6.15
C ARG A 49 -17.32 12.28 -5.17
N ARG A 50 -16.42 13.01 -4.55
CA ARG A 50 -15.49 12.51 -3.56
C ARG A 50 -16.22 11.85 -2.40
N LEU A 51 -15.80 10.64 -2.08
CA LEU A 51 -16.14 10.05 -0.79
C LEU A 51 -15.22 10.68 0.25
N GLY A 52 -15.78 11.21 1.35
CA GLY A 52 -15.05 11.97 2.36
C GLY A 52 -13.95 11.17 3.10
N HIS A 53 -13.72 9.93 2.71
CA HIS A 53 -12.72 9.02 3.26
C HIS A 53 -11.67 8.56 2.22
N GLU A 54 -11.66 9.15 1.02
CA GLU A 54 -10.53 8.98 0.10
C GLU A 54 -9.29 9.61 0.72
N ASP A 55 -8.12 9.08 0.35
CA ASP A 55 -6.85 9.61 0.85
C ASP A 55 -6.73 11.11 0.50
N PRO A 56 -6.89 12.02 1.48
CA PRO A 56 -6.99 13.45 1.21
C PRO A 56 -5.66 14.07 0.78
N GLU A 57 -4.54 13.41 1.04
CA GLU A 57 -3.22 13.95 0.73
C GLU A 57 -2.67 13.47 -0.60
N HIS A 58 -3.07 12.26 -1.04
CA HIS A 58 -2.54 11.66 -2.25
C HIS A 58 -3.56 11.47 -3.38
N ALA A 59 -4.86 11.68 -3.13
CA ALA A 59 -5.88 11.50 -4.15
C ALA A 59 -5.76 12.52 -5.29
N PHE A 60 -5.29 13.75 -4.98
CA PHE A 60 -5.09 14.83 -5.95
C PHE A 60 -3.74 15.54 -5.78
N ALA A 61 -2.84 14.96 -5.00
CA ALA A 61 -1.52 15.53 -4.79
C ALA A 61 -0.67 15.39 -6.05
N SER A 62 0.24 16.34 -6.25
CA SER A 62 1.30 16.26 -7.25
C SER A 62 2.30 15.14 -6.96
N ARG A 63 2.25 14.56 -5.76
CA ARG A 63 3.12 13.46 -5.33
C ARG A 63 2.34 12.17 -5.20
N VAL A 64 2.99 11.09 -5.59
CA VAL A 64 2.49 9.74 -5.42
C VAL A 64 2.84 9.27 -4.01
N GLY A 65 1.88 8.68 -3.32
CA GLY A 65 2.11 8.11 -2.00
C GLY A 65 1.09 7.02 -1.67
N GLY A 66 1.34 6.27 -0.62
CA GLY A 66 0.48 5.19 -0.15
C GLY A 66 0.36 5.13 1.37
N SER A 67 -0.73 4.51 1.83
CA SER A 67 -0.98 4.26 3.24
C SER A 67 -0.19 3.06 3.73
N CYS A 68 0.52 3.21 4.83
CA CYS A 68 1.26 2.19 5.56
C CYS A 68 2.38 1.47 4.81
N VAL A 69 2.26 1.24 3.50
CA VAL A 69 3.27 0.50 2.74
C VAL A 69 3.44 1.04 1.33
N GLY A 70 4.68 1.08 0.87
CA GLY A 70 5.07 1.35 -0.50
C GLY A 70 6.15 0.39 -0.97
N VAL A 71 6.13 0.04 -2.25
CA VAL A 71 7.16 -0.81 -2.85
C VAL A 71 7.69 -0.15 -4.11
N ALA A 72 9.00 0.01 -4.20
CA ALA A 72 9.67 0.45 -5.40
C ALA A 72 10.12 -0.77 -6.22
N ARG A 73 9.82 -0.76 -7.52
CA ARG A 73 10.54 -1.57 -8.50
C ARG A 73 11.70 -0.74 -8.99
N CYS A 74 12.90 -1.21 -8.73
CA CYS A 74 14.14 -0.51 -9.04
C CYS A 74 14.67 -0.87 -10.44
N ALA A 75 15.47 0.02 -11.03
CA ALA A 75 16.04 -0.18 -12.36
C ALA A 75 16.99 -1.40 -12.47
N ASP A 76 17.54 -1.87 -11.35
CA ASP A 76 18.34 -3.10 -11.28
C ASP A 76 17.49 -4.40 -11.21
N GLY A 77 16.16 -4.26 -11.29
CA GLY A 77 15.21 -5.36 -11.23
C GLY A 77 14.84 -5.81 -9.81
N ALA A 78 15.45 -5.26 -8.77
CA ALA A 78 15.07 -5.55 -7.40
C ALA A 78 13.80 -4.79 -6.98
N TYR A 79 13.14 -5.29 -5.94
CA TYR A 79 12.04 -4.62 -5.27
C TYR A 79 12.49 -4.21 -3.88
N VAL A 80 12.17 -2.96 -3.51
CA VAL A 80 12.42 -2.41 -2.17
C VAL A 80 11.09 -2.06 -1.55
N LEU A 81 10.81 -2.62 -0.39
CA LEU A 81 9.60 -2.37 0.39
C LEU A 81 9.96 -1.57 1.65
N LEU A 82 9.20 -0.52 1.88
CA LEU A 82 9.14 0.18 3.16
C LEU A 82 7.70 0.05 3.69
N GLY A 83 7.52 -0.55 4.85
CA GLY A 83 6.20 -0.83 5.40
C GLY A 83 6.12 -0.59 6.91
N ALA A 84 5.14 0.20 7.32
CA ALA A 84 4.81 0.41 8.71
C ALA A 84 4.12 -0.83 9.30
N LEU A 85 4.54 -1.25 10.47
CA LEU A 85 3.90 -2.35 11.19
C LEU A 85 2.79 -1.86 12.16
N THR A 86 2.38 -0.60 12.01
CA THR A 86 1.34 0.06 12.79
C THR A 86 0.55 1.00 11.87
N PRO A 87 -0.77 1.14 12.01
CA PRO A 87 -1.58 2.09 11.24
C PRO A 87 -1.16 3.56 11.46
N GLY A 88 -1.57 4.46 10.54
CA GLY A 88 -1.31 5.89 10.65
C GLY A 88 0.08 6.30 10.13
N ALA A 89 0.54 5.65 9.09
CA ALA A 89 1.78 5.98 8.42
C ALA A 89 1.57 6.13 6.92
N ARG A 90 2.48 6.85 6.27
CA ARG A 90 2.51 7.08 4.82
C ARG A 90 3.88 6.74 4.27
N VAL A 91 3.90 6.24 3.04
CA VAL A 91 5.13 5.96 2.30
C VAL A 91 5.06 6.62 0.94
N GLU A 92 6.09 7.38 0.60
CA GLU A 92 6.20 8.13 -0.64
C GLU A 92 7.51 7.76 -1.37
N PRO A 93 7.49 7.67 -2.71
CA PRO A 93 8.71 7.62 -3.49
C PRO A 93 9.31 9.02 -3.64
N ASP A 94 10.62 9.13 -3.56
CA ASP A 94 11.37 10.36 -3.75
C ASP A 94 12.66 10.05 -4.52
N GLU A 95 12.69 10.34 -5.83
CA GLU A 95 13.78 10.07 -6.77
C GLU A 95 14.41 8.68 -6.66
N ALA A 96 15.27 8.47 -5.67
CA ALA A 96 16.01 7.23 -5.44
C ALA A 96 15.79 6.65 -4.03
N THR A 97 14.75 7.10 -3.33
CA THR A 97 14.44 6.66 -1.97
C THR A 97 12.94 6.37 -1.79
N LEU A 98 12.61 5.49 -0.84
CA LEU A 98 11.29 5.45 -0.24
C LEU A 98 11.36 6.17 1.10
N ARG A 99 10.43 7.10 1.34
CA ARG A 99 10.30 7.83 2.61
C ARG A 99 9.02 7.42 3.31
N GLY A 100 9.13 7.12 4.58
CA GLY A 100 8.01 6.80 5.45
C GLY A 100 7.88 7.82 6.57
N VAL A 101 6.66 8.26 6.87
CA VAL A 101 6.36 9.15 8.00
C VAL A 101 5.20 8.58 8.79
N SER A 102 5.32 8.57 10.10
CA SER A 102 4.26 8.14 11.02
C SER A 102 3.67 9.32 11.76
N GLU A 103 2.34 9.41 11.76
CA GLU A 103 1.57 10.36 12.57
C GLU A 103 1.46 9.90 14.04
N ALA A 104 1.62 8.60 14.28
CA ALA A 104 1.53 7.98 15.61
C ALA A 104 2.83 8.08 16.45
N GLY A 105 3.84 8.85 15.98
CA GLY A 105 5.15 8.91 16.62
C GLY A 105 6.11 7.82 16.12
N GLU A 106 6.98 7.32 17.00
CA GLU A 106 7.90 6.24 16.65
C GLU A 106 7.17 4.91 16.50
N ILE A 107 7.33 4.29 15.35
CA ILE A 107 6.76 2.98 15.03
C ILE A 107 7.83 2.03 14.49
N ASP A 108 7.50 0.76 14.39
CA ASP A 108 8.37 -0.20 13.73
C ASP A 108 8.09 -0.20 12.23
N TRP A 109 9.16 0.03 11.46
CA TRP A 109 9.19 -0.05 10.02
C TRP A 109 9.89 -1.33 9.58
N LEU A 110 9.29 -2.05 8.64
CA LEU A 110 9.94 -3.15 7.95
C LEU A 110 10.52 -2.64 6.64
N VAL A 111 11.81 -2.88 6.43
CA VAL A 111 12.49 -2.65 5.17
C VAL A 111 12.90 -4.00 4.60
N ALA A 112 12.54 -4.24 3.35
CA ALA A 112 12.92 -5.47 2.65
C ALA A 112 13.40 -5.17 1.22
N ARG A 113 14.45 -5.87 0.76
CA ARG A 113 14.94 -5.84 -0.62
C ARG A 113 15.09 -7.26 -1.16
N GLY A 114 14.55 -7.54 -2.34
CA GLY A 114 14.60 -8.87 -2.95
C GLY A 114 13.67 -9.01 -4.15
N ALA A 115 13.20 -10.22 -4.41
CA ALA A 115 12.18 -10.47 -5.41
C ALA A 115 10.81 -9.97 -4.91
N MET A 116 9.89 -9.67 -5.84
CA MET A 116 8.59 -9.07 -5.52
C MET A 116 7.80 -9.88 -4.48
N ASN A 117 7.66 -11.17 -4.69
CA ASN A 117 6.93 -12.05 -3.77
C ASN A 117 7.60 -12.12 -2.39
N GLU A 118 8.94 -12.13 -2.33
CA GLU A 118 9.67 -12.20 -1.06
C GLU A 118 9.44 -10.98 -0.18
N VAL A 119 9.48 -9.76 -0.77
CA VAL A 119 9.29 -8.53 0.00
C VAL A 119 7.86 -8.39 0.50
N PHE A 120 6.84 -8.77 -0.31
CA PHE A 120 5.45 -8.77 0.12
C PHE A 120 5.18 -9.83 1.19
N ASP A 121 5.69 -11.05 1.01
CA ASP A 121 5.52 -12.12 1.99
C ASP A 121 6.18 -11.76 3.34
N ALA A 122 7.37 -11.13 3.31
CA ALA A 122 8.03 -10.65 4.51
C ALA A 122 7.16 -9.64 5.29
N TYR A 123 6.57 -8.69 4.59
CA TYR A 123 5.69 -7.68 5.20
C TYR A 123 4.41 -8.29 5.77
N VAL A 124 3.73 -9.14 5.00
CA VAL A 124 2.51 -9.83 5.45
C VAL A 124 2.78 -10.71 6.66
N ASN A 125 3.88 -11.46 6.65
CA ASN A 125 4.27 -12.31 7.77
C ASN A 125 4.58 -11.49 9.04
N ALA A 126 5.29 -10.36 8.90
CA ALA A 126 5.56 -9.47 10.03
C ALA A 126 4.27 -8.88 10.64
N LEU A 127 3.36 -8.40 9.79
CA LEU A 127 2.04 -7.91 10.24
C LEU A 127 1.22 -9.02 10.91
N THR A 128 1.18 -10.20 10.31
CA THR A 128 0.43 -11.35 10.83
C THR A 128 0.94 -11.75 12.21
N SER A 129 2.26 -11.81 12.38
CA SER A 129 2.90 -12.12 13.65
C SER A 129 2.58 -11.06 14.72
N ARG A 130 2.64 -9.77 14.34
CA ARG A 130 2.36 -8.67 15.26
C ARG A 130 0.89 -8.60 15.70
N LEU A 131 -0.02 -8.88 14.77
CA LEU A 131 -1.46 -8.88 15.04
C LEU A 131 -1.94 -10.16 15.75
N GLY A 132 -1.06 -11.14 15.97
CA GLY A 132 -1.42 -12.43 16.54
C GLY A 132 -2.41 -13.22 15.68
N ARG A 133 -2.54 -12.88 14.40
CA ARG A 133 -3.47 -13.55 13.48
C ARG A 133 -2.81 -14.77 12.87
N ARG A 134 -3.53 -15.86 12.84
CA ARG A 134 -3.14 -17.04 12.05
C ARG A 134 -3.81 -16.94 10.69
N GLY A 135 -3.05 -17.16 9.62
CA GLY A 135 -3.60 -17.26 8.28
C GLY A 135 -4.71 -18.31 8.24
N ARG A 136 -5.91 -17.90 7.87
CA ARG A 136 -6.97 -18.85 7.54
C ARG A 136 -6.73 -19.33 6.12
N GLY A 137 -7.02 -20.59 5.83
CA GLY A 137 -6.91 -21.15 4.50
C GLY A 137 -7.69 -20.34 3.45
N ARG A 138 -7.44 -20.60 2.17
CA ARG A 138 -8.14 -19.90 1.08
C ARG A 138 -9.65 -20.03 1.26
N MET A 139 -10.31 -18.88 1.40
CA MET A 139 -11.76 -18.81 1.38
C MET A 139 -12.22 -18.47 -0.04
N ARG A 140 -13.23 -19.17 -0.52
CA ARG A 140 -13.99 -18.75 -1.70
C ARG A 140 -15.17 -17.94 -1.19
N VAL A 141 -15.23 -16.68 -1.56
CA VAL A 141 -16.30 -15.78 -1.15
C VAL A 141 -16.96 -15.25 -2.41
N TRP A 142 -18.27 -15.34 -2.46
CA TRP A 142 -19.08 -14.67 -3.45
C TRP A 142 -19.51 -13.31 -2.90
N CYS A 143 -19.36 -12.26 -3.69
CA CYS A 143 -19.75 -10.91 -3.32
C CYS A 143 -20.57 -10.30 -4.46
N SER A 144 -21.83 -10.05 -4.21
CA SER A 144 -22.76 -9.44 -5.15
C SER A 144 -22.71 -7.93 -5.19
N TRP A 145 -22.15 -7.30 -4.15
CA TRP A 145 -22.18 -5.85 -3.98
C TRP A 145 -21.68 -5.06 -5.18
N TYR A 146 -20.60 -5.51 -5.82
CA TYR A 146 -20.04 -4.82 -6.98
C TYR A 146 -20.84 -4.98 -8.28
N SER A 147 -21.71 -5.99 -8.35
CA SER A 147 -22.52 -6.27 -9.54
C SER A 147 -23.96 -5.78 -9.40
N TYR A 148 -24.54 -5.92 -8.22
CA TYR A 148 -25.96 -5.69 -8.00
C TYR A 148 -26.24 -4.59 -6.96
N CYS A 149 -25.27 -4.23 -6.12
CA CYS A 149 -25.47 -3.30 -5.00
C CYS A 149 -26.70 -3.70 -4.16
N GLU A 150 -27.69 -2.81 -4.10
CA GLU A 150 -28.95 -3.01 -3.38
C GLU A 150 -30.02 -3.70 -4.24
N ASP A 151 -29.79 -3.85 -5.55
CA ASP A 151 -30.73 -4.42 -6.52
C ASP A 151 -30.62 -5.97 -6.64
N ILE A 152 -30.02 -6.61 -5.64
CA ILE A 152 -29.89 -8.06 -5.63
C ILE A 152 -31.25 -8.72 -5.40
N THR A 153 -31.62 -9.61 -6.30
CA THR A 153 -32.84 -10.43 -6.20
C THR A 153 -32.48 -11.91 -6.11
N GLU A 154 -33.46 -12.72 -5.65
CA GLU A 154 -33.30 -14.17 -5.58
C GLU A 154 -33.04 -14.78 -6.97
N GLU A 155 -33.70 -14.26 -8.01
CA GLU A 155 -33.54 -14.69 -9.41
C GLU A 155 -32.15 -14.34 -9.97
N ALA A 156 -31.47 -13.29 -9.45
CA ALA A 156 -30.12 -12.93 -9.86
C ALA A 156 -29.02 -13.83 -9.26
N ILE A 157 -29.41 -14.69 -8.29
CA ILE A 157 -28.49 -15.59 -7.58
C ILE A 157 -28.57 -17.02 -8.12
N GLU A 158 -29.69 -17.41 -8.74
CA GLU A 158 -29.88 -18.71 -9.38
C GLU A 158 -29.18 -18.79 -10.75
#